data_5d091c21f78cbb486156168159181244
#
_entry.id   5d091c21f78cbb486156168159181244
#
_cell.length_a   1.000
_cell.length_b   1.000
_cell.length_c   1.000
_cell.angle_alpha   90.00
_cell.angle_beta   90.00
_cell.angle_gamma   90.00
#
_symmetry.space_group_name_H-M   'P 1'
#
loop_
_entity.id
_entity.type
_entity.pdbx_description
1 polymer ?
#
loop_
_entity_poly.entity_id
_entity_poly.type
_entity_poly.pdbx_seq_one_letter_code
_entity_poly.pdbx_strand_id
1 'polypeptide(L)'
;MDALWLKIIEQSIGKVQRTRALSGGDTSSIYEVELKTITLITKTNSDANTPSLLHAERLGLEALAMHAAVATPEIRLYKKHEAGELLVMQRLQTGEKPSAALRQFGRQLAQLHQVRVPQDGWEPANYIGKLPQSNTPNSSWSLFYAQERLQPQIRMAGDSRLVPLTDAPSIERIEHGCAYLLGNPPASPIHGDLWGGNYMIATNGQAYLIDPSFYHGHG
;
A
#
# COMPACT_ATOMS: atom_id res chain seq x y z
N MET A 1 10.35 -9.10 -18.77
CA MET A 1 10.11 -9.93 -17.58
C MET A 1 11.03 -11.14 -17.64
N ASP A 2 11.58 -11.54 -16.49
CA ASP A 2 12.51 -12.68 -16.38
C ASP A 2 11.84 -14.01 -16.73
N ALA A 3 12.62 -14.97 -17.29
CA ALA A 3 12.12 -16.28 -17.69
C ALA A 3 11.59 -17.13 -16.50
N LEU A 4 12.16 -16.95 -15.32
CA LEU A 4 11.69 -17.60 -14.09
C LEU A 4 10.24 -17.22 -13.78
N TRP A 5 9.93 -15.91 -13.79
CA TRP A 5 8.60 -15.42 -13.48
C TRP A 5 7.58 -15.82 -14.53
N LEU A 6 7.97 -15.83 -15.81
CA LEU A 6 7.12 -16.37 -16.89
C LEU A 6 6.76 -17.83 -16.62
N LYS A 7 7.73 -18.67 -16.31
CA LYS A 7 7.51 -20.08 -16.00
C LYS A 7 6.58 -20.27 -14.79
N ILE A 8 6.75 -19.48 -13.74
CA ILE A 8 5.90 -19.54 -12.54
C ILE A 8 4.45 -19.16 -12.90
N ILE A 9 4.25 -18.10 -13.68
CA ILE A 9 2.91 -17.67 -14.13
C ILE A 9 2.26 -18.77 -14.99
N GLU A 10 3.01 -19.33 -15.94
CA GLU A 10 2.49 -20.37 -16.84
C GLU A 10 2.08 -21.64 -16.08
N GLN A 11 2.83 -22.02 -15.06
CA GLN A 11 2.52 -23.18 -14.22
C GLN A 11 1.33 -22.96 -13.29
N SER A 12 1.10 -21.73 -12.86
CA SER A 12 0.10 -21.42 -11.83
C SER A 12 -1.21 -20.90 -12.39
N ILE A 13 -1.18 -20.17 -13.50
CA ILE A 13 -2.35 -19.46 -14.03
C ILE A 13 -2.66 -19.90 -15.46
N GLY A 14 -1.66 -19.97 -16.35
CA GLY A 14 -1.86 -20.36 -17.75
C GLY A 14 -0.81 -19.79 -18.68
N LYS A 15 -0.82 -20.29 -19.93
CA LYS A 15 0.19 -19.97 -20.93
C LYS A 15 0.22 -18.49 -21.29
N VAL A 16 1.39 -17.88 -21.18
CA VAL A 16 1.65 -16.47 -21.53
C VAL A 16 1.77 -16.33 -23.04
N GLN A 17 1.00 -15.40 -23.62
CA GLN A 17 1.05 -15.07 -25.04
C GLN A 17 1.96 -13.86 -25.30
N ARG A 18 1.88 -12.86 -24.43
CA ARG A 18 2.62 -11.61 -24.59
C ARG A 18 2.90 -10.97 -23.24
N THR A 19 4.03 -10.27 -23.15
CA THR A 19 4.34 -9.40 -22.03
C THR A 19 4.74 -8.02 -22.52
N ARG A 20 4.33 -6.99 -21.79
CA ARG A 20 4.69 -5.60 -22.07
C ARG A 20 5.11 -4.93 -20.76
N ALA A 21 6.31 -4.37 -20.71
CA ALA A 21 6.72 -3.54 -19.58
C ALA A 21 5.87 -2.26 -19.55
N LEU A 22 5.45 -1.86 -18.36
CA LEU A 22 4.75 -0.61 -18.11
C LEU A 22 5.68 0.36 -17.41
N SER A 23 5.55 1.65 -17.74
CA SER A 23 6.21 2.73 -17.01
C SER A 23 5.48 2.98 -15.70
N GLY A 24 6.23 3.23 -14.64
CA GLY A 24 5.71 3.50 -13.29
C GLY A 24 6.04 2.36 -12.33
N GLY A 25 6.45 2.74 -11.15
CA GLY A 25 6.90 1.85 -10.08
C GLY A 25 8.33 2.17 -9.67
N ASP A 26 8.47 3.02 -8.64
CA ASP A 26 9.80 3.37 -8.10
C ASP A 26 10.44 2.20 -7.35
N THR A 27 9.64 1.19 -7.02
CA THR A 27 10.04 0.09 -6.12
C THR A 27 10.04 -1.28 -6.78
N SER A 28 9.33 -1.45 -7.90
CA SER A 28 9.19 -2.73 -8.60
C SER A 28 9.03 -2.55 -10.10
N SER A 29 9.39 -3.57 -10.87
CA SER A 29 9.12 -3.61 -12.31
C SER A 29 7.68 -4.08 -12.55
N ILE A 30 6.94 -3.34 -13.39
CA ILE A 30 5.53 -3.61 -13.67
C ILE A 30 5.38 -4.11 -15.11
N TYR A 31 4.60 -5.15 -15.29
CA TYR A 31 4.33 -5.74 -16.60
C TYR A 31 2.83 -5.99 -16.79
N GLU A 32 2.36 -5.77 -17.99
CA GLU A 32 1.11 -6.33 -18.48
C GLU A 32 1.40 -7.71 -19.07
N VAL A 33 0.65 -8.71 -18.64
CA VAL A 33 0.81 -10.11 -19.06
C VAL A 33 -0.49 -10.57 -19.69
N GLU A 34 -0.44 -10.86 -20.97
CA GLU A 34 -1.57 -11.35 -21.76
C GLU A 34 -1.57 -12.88 -21.79
N LEU A 35 -2.65 -13.47 -21.32
CA LEU A 35 -2.96 -14.90 -21.43
C LEU A 35 -4.05 -15.09 -22.48
N LYS A 36 -4.43 -16.33 -22.79
CA LYS A 36 -5.42 -16.62 -23.83
C LYS A 36 -6.77 -15.91 -23.64
N THR A 37 -7.24 -15.77 -22.39
CA THR A 37 -8.58 -15.27 -22.05
C THR A 37 -8.59 -14.03 -21.19
N ILE A 38 -7.47 -13.69 -20.55
CA ILE A 38 -7.37 -12.56 -19.62
C ILE A 38 -6.04 -11.86 -19.76
N THR A 39 -6.02 -10.59 -19.40
CA THR A 39 -4.81 -9.80 -19.22
C THR A 39 -4.65 -9.45 -17.74
N LEU A 40 -3.44 -9.57 -17.22
CA LEU A 40 -3.10 -9.37 -15.82
C LEU A 40 -2.04 -8.28 -15.67
N ILE A 41 -1.95 -7.70 -14.50
CA ILE A 41 -0.82 -6.87 -14.07
C ILE A 41 0.08 -7.71 -13.18
N THR A 42 1.36 -7.62 -13.46
CA THR A 42 2.39 -8.34 -12.72
C THR A 42 3.43 -7.35 -12.21
N LYS A 43 3.68 -7.36 -10.93
CA LYS A 43 4.80 -6.67 -10.31
C LYS A 43 5.90 -7.67 -9.96
N THR A 44 7.14 -7.32 -10.23
CA THR A 44 8.30 -8.13 -9.83
C THR A 44 9.32 -7.27 -9.12
N ASN A 45 9.97 -7.89 -8.16
CA ASN A 45 11.09 -7.35 -7.43
C ASN A 45 12.21 -8.40 -7.57
N SER A 46 13.39 -8.02 -8.02
CA SER A 46 14.46 -8.94 -8.41
C SER A 46 15.63 -8.98 -7.43
N ASP A 47 15.47 -8.45 -6.23
CA ASP A 47 16.53 -8.45 -5.23
C ASP A 47 16.08 -9.23 -3.98
N ALA A 48 16.73 -10.35 -3.70
CA ALA A 48 16.48 -11.16 -2.50
C ALA A 48 16.76 -10.39 -1.19
N ASN A 49 17.61 -9.36 -1.25
CA ASN A 49 17.92 -8.49 -0.12
C ASN A 49 16.96 -7.31 -0.01
N THR A 50 16.08 -7.12 -0.99
CA THR A 50 15.05 -6.08 -0.92
C THR A 50 14.01 -6.48 0.12
N PRO A 51 13.53 -5.53 0.92
CA PRO A 51 12.39 -5.76 1.79
C PRO A 51 11.23 -6.41 1.02
N SER A 52 10.43 -7.23 1.69
CA SER A 52 9.28 -7.91 1.09
C SER A 52 8.14 -6.92 0.73
N LEU A 53 8.43 -5.99 -0.21
CA LEU A 53 7.52 -4.92 -0.60
C LEU A 53 6.23 -5.45 -1.22
N LEU A 54 6.35 -6.44 -2.13
CA LEU A 54 5.18 -7.02 -2.79
C LEU A 54 4.35 -7.90 -1.84
N HIS A 55 5.00 -8.49 -0.82
CA HIS A 55 4.29 -9.16 0.25
C HIS A 55 3.46 -8.18 1.07
N ALA A 56 4.05 -7.05 1.47
CA ALA A 56 3.36 -6.02 2.23
C ALA A 56 2.20 -5.40 1.43
N GLU A 57 2.40 -5.11 0.14
CA GLU A 57 1.35 -4.63 -0.76
C GLU A 57 0.19 -5.64 -0.83
N ARG A 58 0.50 -6.93 -1.03
CA ARG A 58 -0.51 -8.00 -1.05
C ARG A 58 -1.34 -8.00 0.22
N LEU A 59 -0.69 -8.01 1.39
CA LEU A 59 -1.39 -8.02 2.68
C LEU A 59 -2.26 -6.79 2.88
N GLY A 60 -1.78 -5.61 2.47
CA GLY A 60 -2.55 -4.37 2.53
C GLY A 60 -3.78 -4.38 1.62
N LEU A 61 -3.65 -4.90 0.38
CA LEU A 61 -4.79 -5.05 -0.54
C LEU A 61 -5.83 -6.04 0.00
N GLU A 62 -5.39 -7.19 0.54
CA GLU A 62 -6.26 -8.19 1.15
C GLU A 62 -6.99 -7.61 2.38
N ALA A 63 -6.29 -6.85 3.23
CA ALA A 63 -6.88 -6.21 4.39
C ALA A 63 -7.93 -5.17 4.01
N LEU A 64 -7.67 -4.32 3.01
CA LEU A 64 -8.65 -3.37 2.48
C LEU A 64 -9.88 -4.08 1.89
N ALA A 65 -9.66 -5.16 1.13
CA ALA A 65 -10.73 -5.95 0.51
C ALA A 65 -11.70 -6.54 1.54
N MET A 66 -11.23 -6.93 2.73
CA MET A 66 -12.08 -7.48 3.80
C MET A 66 -13.17 -6.51 4.26
N HIS A 67 -12.95 -5.21 4.13
CA HIS A 67 -13.93 -4.19 4.53
C HIS A 67 -14.97 -3.87 3.45
N ALA A 68 -14.76 -4.32 2.21
CA ALA A 68 -15.67 -4.19 1.07
C ALA A 68 -16.21 -2.77 0.78
N ALA A 69 -15.66 -1.73 1.41
CA ALA A 69 -16.10 -0.35 1.21
C ALA A 69 -15.59 0.22 -0.12
N VAL A 70 -14.31 -0.01 -0.43
CA VAL A 70 -13.69 0.34 -1.72
C VAL A 70 -13.08 -0.94 -2.31
N ALA A 71 -13.21 -1.14 -3.61
CA ALA A 71 -12.62 -2.30 -4.27
C ALA A 71 -11.09 -2.23 -4.31
N THR A 72 -10.45 -3.39 -4.35
CA THR A 72 -9.03 -3.57 -4.65
C THR A 72 -8.89 -4.52 -5.83
N PRO A 73 -7.77 -4.49 -6.60
CA PRO A 73 -7.52 -5.49 -7.62
C PRO A 73 -7.50 -6.90 -7.03
N GLU A 74 -8.13 -7.84 -7.70
CA GLU A 74 -8.09 -9.24 -7.28
C GLU A 74 -6.67 -9.79 -7.42
N ILE A 75 -6.13 -10.36 -6.35
CA ILE A 75 -4.81 -11.01 -6.34
C ILE A 75 -4.98 -12.41 -6.91
N ARG A 76 -4.21 -12.71 -7.95
CA ARG A 76 -4.22 -14.01 -8.65
C ARG A 76 -3.09 -14.92 -8.21
N LEU A 77 -1.93 -14.36 -7.89
CA LEU A 77 -0.76 -15.09 -7.45
C LEU A 77 0.19 -14.18 -6.68
N TYR A 78 0.73 -14.69 -5.59
CA TYR A 78 1.92 -14.16 -4.96
C TYR A 78 2.95 -15.28 -4.81
N LYS A 79 4.20 -15.00 -5.14
CA LYS A 79 5.30 -15.95 -4.97
C LYS A 79 6.54 -15.24 -4.49
N LYS A 80 7.12 -15.75 -3.39
CA LYS A 80 8.47 -15.41 -2.94
C LYS A 80 9.44 -16.50 -3.40
N HIS A 81 10.58 -16.08 -3.93
CA HIS A 81 11.66 -16.94 -4.41
C HIS A 81 13.00 -16.30 -4.02
N GLU A 82 14.09 -17.06 -4.02
CA GLU A 82 15.43 -16.50 -3.79
C GLU A 82 15.85 -15.43 -4.81
N ALA A 83 15.25 -15.41 -5.99
CA ALA A 83 15.43 -14.38 -7.01
C ALA A 83 14.54 -13.12 -6.80
N GLY A 84 13.77 -13.04 -5.70
CA GLY A 84 12.90 -11.89 -5.43
C GLY A 84 11.45 -12.27 -5.20
N GLU A 85 10.53 -11.38 -5.59
CA GLU A 85 9.09 -11.52 -5.39
C GLU A 85 8.30 -11.32 -6.69
N LEU A 86 7.17 -11.98 -6.78
CA LEU A 86 6.18 -11.86 -7.86
C LEU A 86 4.80 -11.64 -7.24
N LEU A 87 4.10 -10.60 -7.69
CA LEU A 87 2.69 -10.36 -7.41
C LEU A 87 1.93 -10.21 -8.72
N VAL A 88 0.91 -11.04 -8.92
CA VAL A 88 0.05 -11.02 -10.10
C VAL A 88 -1.37 -10.68 -9.68
N MET A 89 -1.95 -9.69 -10.32
CA MET A 89 -3.26 -9.18 -9.97
C MET A 89 -4.11 -8.85 -11.20
N GLN A 90 -5.37 -8.63 -10.97
CA GLN A 90 -6.33 -8.17 -11.97
C GLN A 90 -5.83 -6.92 -12.69
N ARG A 91 -5.91 -6.91 -14.03
CA ARG A 91 -5.75 -5.69 -14.81
C ARG A 91 -7.02 -4.85 -14.75
N LEU A 92 -6.90 -3.65 -14.24
CA LEU A 92 -7.98 -2.67 -14.26
C LEU A 92 -7.96 -1.90 -15.58
N GLN A 93 -9.08 -1.85 -16.27
CA GLN A 93 -9.25 -0.96 -17.41
C GLN A 93 -9.63 0.42 -16.91
N THR A 94 -8.68 1.34 -16.99
CA THR A 94 -8.89 2.73 -16.54
C THR A 94 -9.85 3.46 -17.47
N GLY A 95 -10.76 4.20 -16.87
CA GLY A 95 -11.66 5.11 -17.53
C GLY A 95 -11.38 6.58 -17.21
N GLU A 96 -12.26 7.44 -17.65
CA GLU A 96 -12.32 8.81 -17.22
C GLU A 96 -12.63 8.89 -15.72
N LYS A 97 -12.27 10.01 -15.10
CA LYS A 97 -12.57 10.29 -13.68
C LYS A 97 -13.74 11.29 -13.57
N PRO A 98 -14.98 10.92 -13.94
CA PRO A 98 -16.11 11.85 -13.89
C PRO A 98 -16.43 12.23 -12.44
N SER A 99 -16.94 13.45 -12.22
CA SER A 99 -17.26 13.96 -10.89
C SER A 99 -18.20 13.05 -10.09
N ALA A 100 -19.09 12.32 -10.76
CA ALA A 100 -19.99 11.36 -10.11
C ALA A 100 -19.22 10.18 -9.51
N ALA A 101 -18.25 9.60 -10.25
CA ALA A 101 -17.41 8.51 -9.76
C ALA A 101 -16.51 8.98 -8.61
N LEU A 102 -15.94 10.18 -8.70
CA LEU A 102 -15.13 10.73 -7.60
C LEU A 102 -15.98 11.00 -6.34
N ARG A 103 -17.20 11.49 -6.48
CA ARG A 103 -18.12 11.65 -5.33
C ARG A 103 -18.49 10.29 -4.71
N GLN A 104 -18.70 9.28 -5.53
CA GLN A 104 -18.96 7.92 -5.03
C GLN A 104 -17.74 7.36 -4.31
N PHE A 105 -16.56 7.53 -4.86
CA PHE A 105 -15.30 7.13 -4.21
C PHE A 105 -15.13 7.82 -2.84
N GLY A 106 -15.38 9.13 -2.74
CA GLY A 106 -15.36 9.84 -1.46
C GLY A 106 -16.33 9.27 -0.42
N ARG A 107 -17.55 8.86 -0.84
CA ARG A 107 -18.50 8.19 0.06
C ARG A 107 -17.99 6.83 0.52
N GLN A 108 -17.37 6.08 -0.37
CA GLN A 108 -16.79 4.77 -0.07
C GLN A 108 -15.60 4.88 0.90
N LEU A 109 -14.74 5.89 0.74
CA LEU A 109 -13.67 6.18 1.69
C LEU A 109 -14.23 6.55 3.06
N ALA A 110 -15.26 7.40 3.10
CA ALA A 110 -15.91 7.72 4.37
C ALA A 110 -16.50 6.48 5.05
N GLN A 111 -17.09 5.55 4.30
CA GLN A 111 -17.56 4.26 4.83
C GLN A 111 -16.41 3.42 5.37
N LEU A 112 -15.27 3.34 4.67
CA LEU A 112 -14.07 2.64 5.15
C LEU A 112 -13.59 3.23 6.49
N HIS A 113 -13.52 4.55 6.57
CA HIS A 113 -13.06 5.25 7.78
C HIS A 113 -14.09 5.26 8.93
N GLN A 114 -15.32 4.81 8.68
CA GLN A 114 -16.33 4.58 9.75
C GLN A 114 -16.22 3.20 10.40
N VAL A 115 -15.52 2.26 9.79
CA VAL A 115 -15.23 0.96 10.40
C VAL A 115 -14.39 1.18 11.66
N ARG A 116 -14.81 0.59 12.78
CA ARG A 116 -14.07 0.68 14.05
C ARG A 116 -13.25 -0.56 14.28
N VAL A 117 -12.00 -0.35 14.64
CA VAL A 117 -11.05 -1.41 15.00
C VAL A 117 -10.53 -1.17 16.42
N PRO A 118 -10.03 -2.21 17.11
CA PRO A 118 -9.70 -2.11 18.53
C PRO A 118 -8.56 -1.15 18.87
N GLN A 119 -7.60 -0.98 17.95
CA GLN A 119 -6.36 -0.21 18.19
C GLN A 119 -5.77 0.29 16.89
N ASP A 120 -4.94 1.33 16.99
CA ASP A 120 -4.11 1.82 15.91
C ASP A 120 -2.95 0.84 15.64
N GLY A 121 -2.39 0.89 14.42
CA GLY A 121 -1.29 0.03 14.03
C GLY A 121 -1.72 -1.17 13.20
N TRP A 122 -0.76 -2.03 12.89
CA TRP A 122 -0.97 -3.22 12.05
C TRP A 122 0.23 -4.15 12.16
N GLU A 123 -0.01 -5.43 12.31
CA GLU A 123 1.02 -6.44 12.14
C GLU A 123 0.74 -7.26 10.88
N PRO A 124 1.73 -7.41 10.02
CA PRO A 124 3.14 -7.03 10.12
C PRO A 124 3.44 -5.55 9.78
N ALA A 125 4.66 -5.10 10.08
CA ALA A 125 5.21 -3.85 9.54
C ALA A 125 5.20 -3.86 8.01
N ASN A 126 5.13 -2.67 7.40
CA ASN A 126 5.09 -2.52 5.95
C ASN A 126 6.05 -1.41 5.48
N TYR A 127 5.75 -0.78 4.35
CA TYR A 127 6.62 0.22 3.74
C TYR A 127 5.80 1.38 3.20
N ILE A 128 6.40 2.57 3.20
CA ILE A 128 5.96 3.72 2.42
C ILE A 128 7.03 4.01 1.37
N GLY A 129 6.72 3.71 0.11
CA GLY A 129 7.75 3.60 -0.93
C GLY A 129 8.78 2.51 -0.55
N LYS A 130 10.05 2.89 -0.38
CA LYS A 130 11.13 1.99 0.07
C LYS A 130 11.44 2.11 1.57
N LEU A 131 10.82 3.07 2.26
CA LEU A 131 11.10 3.32 3.66
C LEU A 131 10.31 2.34 4.54
N PRO A 132 10.97 1.66 5.48
CA PRO A 132 10.29 0.80 6.42
C PRO A 132 9.33 1.61 7.30
N GLN A 133 8.13 1.09 7.48
CA GLN A 133 7.09 1.67 8.30
C GLN A 133 6.70 0.70 9.39
N SER A 134 7.10 1.01 10.60
CA SER A 134 6.66 0.30 11.79
C SER A 134 5.19 0.60 12.05
N ASN A 135 4.47 -0.41 12.51
CA ASN A 135 3.05 -0.32 12.79
C ASN A 135 2.71 -0.97 14.13
N THR A 136 3.60 -0.85 15.10
CA THR A 136 3.40 -1.43 16.45
C THR A 136 2.05 -0.99 17.00
N PRO A 137 1.17 -1.93 17.37
CA PRO A 137 -0.15 -1.60 17.85
C PRO A 137 -0.14 -0.70 19.08
N ASN A 138 -1.02 0.30 19.09
CA ASN A 138 -1.17 1.25 20.21
C ASN A 138 -2.67 1.54 20.44
N SER A 139 -3.04 1.79 21.68
CA SER A 139 -4.41 2.17 22.06
C SER A 139 -4.67 3.67 21.97
N SER A 140 -3.66 4.46 21.64
CA SER A 140 -3.72 5.92 21.51
C SER A 140 -3.22 6.36 20.15
N TRP A 141 -4.09 6.96 19.36
CA TRP A 141 -3.75 7.51 18.04
C TRP A 141 -2.60 8.51 18.09
N SER A 142 -2.65 9.44 19.05
CA SER A 142 -1.62 10.47 19.19
C SER A 142 -0.24 9.87 19.50
N LEU A 143 -0.17 8.86 20.36
CA LEU A 143 1.08 8.16 20.66
C LEU A 143 1.54 7.31 19.49
N PHE A 144 0.64 6.57 18.86
CA PHE A 144 0.96 5.82 17.64
C PHE A 144 1.58 6.74 16.58
N TYR A 145 0.92 7.86 16.29
CA TYR A 145 1.40 8.78 15.26
C TYR A 145 2.75 9.40 15.62
N ALA A 146 2.97 9.75 16.88
CA ALA A 146 4.24 10.25 17.35
C ALA A 146 5.36 9.21 17.20
N GLN A 147 5.14 7.99 17.68
CA GLN A 147 6.15 6.95 17.81
C GLN A 147 6.40 6.18 16.52
N GLU A 148 5.34 5.91 15.75
CA GLU A 148 5.41 5.07 14.54
C GLU A 148 5.46 5.88 13.24
N ARG A 149 5.19 7.18 13.28
CA ARG A 149 5.20 8.06 12.09
C ARG A 149 6.25 9.16 12.20
N LEU A 150 6.16 10.04 13.19
CA LEU A 150 7.04 11.21 13.25
C LEU A 150 8.46 10.86 13.71
N GLN A 151 8.61 10.14 14.80
CA GLN A 151 9.94 9.82 15.36
C GLN A 151 10.82 9.02 14.39
N PRO A 152 10.33 7.95 13.70
CA PRO A 152 11.13 7.22 12.72
C PRO A 152 11.58 8.10 11.56
N GLN A 153 10.70 8.96 11.06
CA GLN A 153 11.02 9.87 9.94
C GLN A 153 12.07 10.92 10.34
N ILE A 154 11.94 11.51 11.52
CA ILE A 154 12.93 12.46 12.04
C ILE A 154 14.29 11.76 12.20
N ARG A 155 14.31 10.54 12.75
CA ARG A 155 15.55 9.75 12.91
C ARG A 155 16.18 9.44 11.56
N MET A 156 15.40 8.93 10.60
CA MET A 156 15.90 8.65 9.24
C MET A 156 16.44 9.90 8.54
N ALA A 157 15.78 11.05 8.71
CA ALA A 157 16.24 12.32 8.16
C ALA A 157 17.57 12.76 8.80
N GLY A 158 17.74 12.56 10.10
CA GLY A 158 18.98 12.83 10.81
C GLY A 158 20.11 11.90 10.37
N ASP A 159 19.87 10.59 10.31
CA ASP A 159 20.84 9.58 9.87
C ASP A 159 21.30 9.84 8.43
N SER A 160 20.38 10.32 7.58
CA SER A 160 20.67 10.73 6.21
C SER A 160 21.26 12.14 6.08
N ARG A 161 21.53 12.83 7.21
CA ARG A 161 22.06 14.20 7.28
C ARG A 161 21.23 15.24 6.53
N LEU A 162 19.93 15.00 6.40
CA LEU A 162 19.00 15.97 5.80
C LEU A 162 18.60 17.05 6.82
N VAL A 163 18.58 16.71 8.11
CA VAL A 163 18.29 17.62 9.20
C VAL A 163 19.28 17.36 10.34
N PRO A 164 19.89 18.40 10.96
CA PRO A 164 20.67 18.21 12.18
C PRO A 164 19.78 17.70 13.30
N LEU A 165 20.17 16.61 13.96
CA LEU A 165 19.39 16.06 15.08
C LEU A 165 19.29 17.02 16.27
N THR A 166 20.21 17.98 16.37
CA THR A 166 20.16 19.07 17.37
C THR A 166 18.97 20.00 17.17
N ASP A 167 18.44 20.07 15.96
CA ASP A 167 17.29 20.93 15.61
C ASP A 167 15.97 20.16 15.68
N ALA A 168 16.03 18.84 15.86
CA ALA A 168 14.85 18.00 16.00
C ALA A 168 14.18 18.25 17.36
N PRO A 169 12.83 18.28 17.43
CA PRO A 169 12.11 18.35 18.69
C PRO A 169 12.39 17.09 19.53
N SER A 170 12.39 17.23 20.86
CA SER A 170 12.49 16.07 21.75
C SER A 170 11.27 15.14 21.60
N ILE A 171 11.43 13.88 21.99
CA ILE A 171 10.35 12.88 21.93
C ILE A 171 9.12 13.36 22.70
N GLU A 172 9.33 13.87 23.91
CA GLU A 172 8.25 14.35 24.79
C GLU A 172 7.50 15.53 24.15
N ARG A 173 8.22 16.40 23.43
CA ARG A 173 7.59 17.53 22.72
C ARG A 173 6.75 17.05 21.54
N ILE A 174 7.22 16.03 20.82
CA ILE A 174 6.46 15.41 19.73
C ILE A 174 5.18 14.76 20.27
N GLU A 175 5.30 13.94 21.33
CA GLU A 175 4.16 13.26 21.93
C GLU A 175 3.14 14.25 22.50
N HIS A 176 3.60 15.27 23.23
CA HIS A 176 2.72 16.32 23.73
C HIS A 176 2.01 17.09 22.61
N GLY A 177 2.75 17.44 21.54
CA GLY A 177 2.18 18.10 20.37
C GLY A 177 1.13 17.24 19.67
N CYS A 178 1.40 15.94 19.48
CA CYS A 178 0.44 15.00 18.91
C CYS A 178 -0.81 14.86 19.80
N ALA A 179 -0.63 14.73 21.11
CA ALA A 179 -1.76 14.62 22.04
C ALA A 179 -2.65 15.86 21.99
N TYR A 180 -2.06 17.06 21.91
CA TYR A 180 -2.79 18.34 21.83
C TYR A 180 -3.50 18.53 20.50
N LEU A 181 -2.85 18.20 19.37
CA LEU A 181 -3.36 18.49 18.03
C LEU A 181 -4.28 17.40 17.48
N LEU A 182 -3.98 16.15 17.75
CA LEU A 182 -4.66 15.00 17.12
C LEU A 182 -5.73 14.37 18.02
N GLY A 183 -5.57 14.50 19.35
CA GLY A 183 -6.42 13.80 20.28
C GLY A 183 -6.32 12.28 20.16
N ASN A 184 -7.41 11.59 20.49
CA ASN A 184 -7.45 10.13 20.46
C ASN A 184 -8.76 9.65 19.76
N PRO A 185 -8.97 9.94 18.48
CA PRO A 185 -10.11 9.46 17.74
C PRO A 185 -10.05 7.93 17.60
N PRO A 186 -11.21 7.27 17.39
CA PRO A 186 -11.24 5.83 17.21
C PRO A 186 -10.47 5.40 15.95
N ALA A 187 -9.72 4.30 16.05
CA ALA A 187 -9.01 3.72 14.93
C ALA A 187 -9.96 3.16 13.85
N SER A 188 -9.53 3.29 12.61
CA SER A 188 -10.21 2.77 11.42
C SER A 188 -9.18 2.21 10.42
N PRO A 189 -9.58 1.33 9.49
CA PRO A 189 -8.71 0.92 8.38
C PRO A 189 -8.41 2.12 7.49
N ILE A 190 -7.15 2.33 7.16
CA ILE A 190 -6.75 3.38 6.21
C ILE A 190 -5.79 2.84 5.16
N HIS A 191 -5.76 3.47 4.00
CA HIS A 191 -4.86 3.13 2.91
C HIS A 191 -3.38 3.38 3.25
N GLY A 192 -3.10 4.39 4.05
CA GLY A 192 -1.76 4.77 4.52
C GLY A 192 -0.93 5.61 3.54
N ASP A 193 -1.22 5.56 2.24
CA ASP A 193 -0.52 6.34 1.21
C ASP A 193 -1.51 6.75 0.08
N LEU A 194 -2.65 7.33 0.43
CA LEU A 194 -3.68 7.68 -0.56
C LEU A 194 -3.43 9.04 -1.20
N TRP A 195 -3.03 9.02 -2.45
CA TRP A 195 -2.89 10.18 -3.32
C TRP A 195 -3.41 9.87 -4.73
N GLY A 196 -3.36 10.85 -5.65
CA GLY A 196 -3.94 10.72 -7.00
C GLY A 196 -3.41 9.58 -7.87
N GLY A 197 -2.25 8.99 -7.53
CA GLY A 197 -1.64 7.85 -8.19
C GLY A 197 -2.05 6.49 -7.61
N ASN A 198 -2.54 6.43 -6.38
CA ASN A 198 -2.84 5.19 -5.66
C ASN A 198 -4.34 4.83 -5.63
N TYR A 199 -5.13 5.43 -6.52
CA TYR A 199 -6.47 4.96 -6.84
C TYR A 199 -6.73 5.02 -8.35
N MET A 200 -7.60 4.15 -8.82
CA MET A 200 -8.01 4.08 -10.22
C MET A 200 -9.54 4.13 -10.32
N ILE A 201 -10.06 4.84 -11.32
CA ILE A 201 -11.46 4.72 -11.72
C ILE A 201 -11.49 3.83 -12.97
N ALA A 202 -12.17 2.70 -12.87
CA ALA A 202 -12.33 1.80 -14.00
C ALA A 202 -13.38 2.32 -14.98
N THR A 203 -13.40 1.76 -16.19
CA THR A 203 -14.33 2.15 -17.28
C THR A 203 -15.81 2.02 -16.89
N ASN A 204 -16.13 1.17 -15.92
CA ASN A 204 -17.47 1.02 -15.35
C ASN A 204 -17.79 2.04 -14.23
N GLY A 205 -16.89 2.99 -13.95
CA GLY A 205 -17.02 3.98 -12.89
C GLY A 205 -16.65 3.50 -11.48
N GLN A 206 -16.27 2.22 -11.30
CA GLN A 206 -15.84 1.67 -10.02
C GLN A 206 -14.48 2.23 -9.63
N ALA A 207 -14.35 2.68 -8.38
CA ALA A 207 -13.06 3.06 -7.80
C ALA A 207 -12.34 1.83 -7.22
N TYR A 208 -11.02 1.80 -7.39
CA TYR A 208 -10.12 0.81 -6.85
C TYR A 208 -8.97 1.47 -6.12
N LEU A 209 -8.60 0.95 -4.96
CA LEU A 209 -7.38 1.31 -4.24
C LEU A 209 -6.24 0.38 -4.68
N ILE A 210 -5.06 0.94 -4.88
CA ILE A 210 -3.84 0.24 -5.29
C ILE A 210 -2.64 0.75 -4.47
N ASP A 211 -1.58 -0.03 -4.37
CA ASP A 211 -0.32 0.34 -3.69
C ASP A 211 -0.50 0.86 -2.24
N PRO A 212 -1.20 0.12 -1.36
CA PRO A 212 -1.43 0.58 0.01
C PRO A 212 -0.18 0.45 0.90
N SER A 213 -0.02 1.40 1.81
CA SER A 213 0.80 1.30 3.02
C SER A 213 -0.12 1.08 4.23
N PHE A 214 -0.96 0.07 4.15
CA PHE A 214 -2.11 -0.17 5.03
C PHE A 214 -1.74 -0.24 6.50
N TYR A 215 -2.55 0.39 7.34
CA TYR A 215 -2.57 0.21 8.79
C TYR A 215 -3.91 0.69 9.37
N HIS A 216 -4.15 0.44 10.65
CA HIS A 216 -5.24 1.02 11.40
C HIS A 216 -4.81 2.35 11.97
N GLY A 217 -5.61 3.40 11.76
CA GLY A 217 -5.32 4.76 12.21
C GLY A 217 -6.53 5.66 12.05
N HIS A 218 -6.31 6.97 12.01
CA HIS A 218 -7.39 7.92 11.80
C HIS A 218 -7.38 8.42 10.35
N GLY A 219 -8.53 8.32 9.67
CA GLY A 219 -8.74 8.73 8.29
C GLY A 219 -9.34 10.12 8.12
#